data_a71f324eeda779d32c24c87445a314b0
#
_entry.id   a71f324eeda779d32c24c87445a314b0
#
_cell.length_a   1.000
_cell.length_b   1.000
_cell.length_c   1.000
_cell.angle_alpha   90.00
_cell.angle_beta   90.00
_cell.angle_gamma   90.00
#
_symmetry.space_group_name_H-M   'P 1'
#
loop_
_entity.id
_entity.type
_entity.pdbx_description
1 polymer ?
#
loop_
_entity_poly.entity_id
_entity_poly.type
_entity_poly.pdbx_seq_one_letter_code
_entity_poly.pdbx_strand_id
1 'polypeptide(L)'
;MPVLEIRRHAERTDRGNEQSALSGAGRAMAEALAKRLPKFALVLSSPLPRAKETAQTIAGRLDAVEPGFLPEMGGAIGDRIFGEMRTLGDWAEVLREREDARKFATEQLATWARVAMRVGEKDRVLAVSHGGIIELPAITLALRLRTPLEGASFGYCEGVVVTYAKGAPTKIEVVRV
;
A
#
# COMPACT_ATOMS: atom_id res chain seq x y z
N MET A 1 -16.51 10.84 -5.65
CA MET A 1 -15.19 10.33 -6.08
C MET A 1 -14.72 9.37 -5.01
N PRO A 2 -14.64 8.06 -5.29
CA PRO A 2 -14.14 7.11 -4.31
C PRO A 2 -12.66 7.35 -4.00
N VAL A 3 -12.26 6.99 -2.78
CA VAL A 3 -10.90 7.18 -2.28
C VAL A 3 -10.33 5.83 -1.88
N LEU A 4 -9.17 5.47 -2.39
CA LEU A 4 -8.37 4.34 -1.93
C LEU A 4 -7.24 4.85 -1.04
N GLU A 5 -7.23 4.43 0.19
CA GLU A 5 -6.11 4.59 1.10
C GLU A 5 -5.39 3.24 1.21
N ILE A 6 -4.16 3.17 0.69
CA ILE A 6 -3.35 1.96 0.77
C ILE A 6 -2.12 2.21 1.63
N ARG A 7 -1.93 1.33 2.63
CA ARG A 7 -0.89 1.46 3.65
C ARG A 7 -0.06 0.19 3.77
N ARG A 8 1.21 0.37 4.10
CA ARG A 8 2.07 -0.71 4.56
C ARG A 8 1.57 -1.21 5.92
N HIS A 9 1.66 -2.52 6.16
CA HIS A 9 1.36 -3.11 7.47
C HIS A 9 2.20 -2.48 8.60
N ALA A 10 1.73 -2.58 9.85
CA ALA A 10 2.45 -2.17 11.04
C ALA A 10 3.63 -3.11 11.36
N GLU A 11 4.43 -2.77 12.36
CA GLU A 11 5.60 -3.57 12.73
C GLU A 11 5.21 -5.00 13.11
N ARG A 12 5.99 -5.98 12.62
CA ARG A 12 5.84 -7.40 12.94
C ARG A 12 6.91 -7.89 13.93
N THR A 13 6.60 -8.96 14.65
CA THR A 13 7.50 -9.52 15.68
C THR A 13 8.80 -10.07 15.11
N ASP A 14 8.73 -10.72 13.95
CA ASP A 14 9.88 -11.37 13.31
C ASP A 14 9.90 -11.07 11.80
N ARG A 15 10.95 -10.38 11.37
CA ARG A 15 11.14 -10.03 9.95
C ARG A 15 11.56 -11.22 9.09
N GLY A 16 12.12 -12.25 9.67
CA GLY A 16 12.51 -13.48 8.98
C GLY A 16 11.34 -14.44 8.75
N ASN A 17 10.22 -14.25 9.45
CA ASN A 17 9.06 -15.13 9.35
C ASN A 17 7.90 -14.43 8.63
N GLU A 18 7.57 -14.89 7.44
CA GLU A 18 6.45 -14.37 6.64
C GLU A 18 5.09 -14.50 7.35
N GLN A 19 4.93 -15.50 8.21
CA GLN A 19 3.68 -15.72 8.97
C GLN A 19 3.66 -14.97 10.32
N SER A 20 4.64 -14.09 10.56
CA SER A 20 4.70 -13.37 11.82
C SER A 20 3.53 -12.39 11.98
N ALA A 21 2.99 -12.34 13.19
CA ALA A 21 1.97 -11.39 13.63
C ALA A 21 2.59 -10.01 13.90
N LEU A 22 1.75 -9.03 14.24
CA LEU A 22 2.22 -7.72 14.70
C LEU A 22 2.96 -7.84 16.03
N SER A 23 3.98 -7.00 16.21
CA SER A 23 4.58 -6.75 17.51
C SER A 23 3.64 -5.93 18.41
N GLY A 24 3.93 -5.85 19.72
CA GLY A 24 3.23 -4.95 20.61
C GLY A 24 3.31 -3.48 20.14
N ALA A 25 4.48 -3.05 19.67
CA ALA A 25 4.67 -1.71 19.11
C ALA A 25 3.85 -1.52 17.82
N GLY A 26 3.80 -2.54 16.95
CA GLY A 26 2.99 -2.51 15.75
C GLY A 26 1.49 -2.38 16.02
N ARG A 27 0.97 -3.09 17.01
CA ARG A 27 -0.44 -2.94 17.44
C ARG A 27 -0.71 -1.53 17.96
N ALA A 28 0.13 -1.02 18.86
CA ALA A 28 -0.01 0.32 19.39
C ALA A 28 0.02 1.40 18.29
N MET A 29 0.87 1.23 17.27
CA MET A 29 0.94 2.10 16.10
C MET A 29 -0.38 2.07 15.30
N ALA A 30 -0.93 0.89 15.02
CA ALA A 30 -2.19 0.74 14.29
C ALA A 30 -3.38 1.29 15.10
N GLU A 31 -3.42 1.10 16.42
CA GLU A 31 -4.43 1.67 17.33
C GLU A 31 -4.39 3.20 17.37
N ALA A 32 -3.18 3.79 17.41
CA ALA A 32 -3.01 5.23 17.36
C ALA A 32 -3.51 5.81 16.04
N LEU A 33 -3.28 5.09 14.94
CA LEU A 33 -3.74 5.47 13.62
C LEU A 33 -5.28 5.37 13.52
N ALA A 34 -5.89 4.33 14.07
CA ALA A 34 -7.34 4.12 14.12
C ALA A 34 -8.11 5.32 14.70
N LYS A 35 -7.53 5.98 15.70
CA LYS A 35 -8.15 7.16 16.35
C LYS A 35 -8.20 8.41 15.46
N ARG A 36 -7.40 8.46 14.40
CA ARG A 36 -7.26 9.62 13.51
C ARG A 36 -7.88 9.44 12.14
N LEU A 37 -8.12 8.19 11.75
CA LEU A 37 -8.62 7.87 10.43
C LEU A 37 -10.15 7.94 10.36
N PRO A 38 -10.72 8.31 9.20
CA PRO A 38 -12.14 8.26 8.97
C PRO A 38 -12.65 6.81 8.91
N LYS A 39 -13.96 6.64 8.92
CA LYS A 39 -14.58 5.34 8.65
C LYS A 39 -14.36 4.93 7.19
N PHE A 40 -14.18 3.63 6.98
CA PHE A 40 -14.03 3.04 5.66
C PHE A 40 -15.29 2.25 5.29
N ALA A 41 -15.72 2.33 4.04
CA ALA A 41 -16.84 1.54 3.52
C ALA A 41 -16.40 0.11 3.20
N LEU A 42 -15.13 -0.07 2.84
CA LEU A 42 -14.53 -1.37 2.54
C LEU A 42 -13.11 -1.45 3.13
N VAL A 43 -12.81 -2.56 3.77
CA VAL A 43 -11.51 -2.82 4.42
C VAL A 43 -10.90 -4.10 3.86
N LEU A 44 -9.77 -3.99 3.22
CA LEU A 44 -9.07 -5.07 2.55
C LEU A 44 -7.64 -5.22 3.08
N SER A 45 -7.09 -6.41 2.96
CA SER A 45 -5.68 -6.65 3.22
C SER A 45 -5.08 -7.69 2.28
N SER A 46 -3.77 -7.72 2.19
CA SER A 46 -3.05 -8.88 1.66
C SER A 46 -3.32 -10.13 2.53
N PRO A 47 -3.01 -11.34 2.02
CA PRO A 47 -3.25 -12.59 2.78
C PRO A 47 -2.36 -12.78 4.01
N LEU A 48 -1.29 -12.01 4.21
CA LEU A 48 -0.35 -12.22 5.30
C LEU A 48 -0.89 -11.72 6.66
N PRO A 49 -0.60 -12.45 7.77
CA PRO A 49 -1.13 -12.15 9.11
C PRO A 49 -0.93 -10.70 9.52
N ARG A 50 0.27 -10.14 9.37
CA ARG A 50 0.60 -8.76 9.73
C ARG A 50 -0.28 -7.72 9.02
N ALA A 51 -0.65 -7.95 7.76
CA ALA A 51 -1.51 -7.03 7.02
C ALA A 51 -2.97 -7.15 7.47
N LYS A 52 -3.46 -8.36 7.69
CA LYS A 52 -4.80 -8.62 8.24
C LYS A 52 -4.96 -7.98 9.61
N GLU A 53 -4.03 -8.23 10.52
CA GLU A 53 -4.04 -7.66 11.87
C GLU A 53 -4.00 -6.13 11.84
N THR A 54 -3.16 -5.54 10.99
CA THR A 54 -3.12 -4.08 10.81
C THR A 54 -4.48 -3.53 10.36
N ALA A 55 -5.08 -4.13 9.32
CA ALA A 55 -6.38 -3.70 8.81
C ALA A 55 -7.49 -3.81 9.87
N GLN A 56 -7.54 -4.94 10.57
CA GLN A 56 -8.49 -5.19 11.66
C GLN A 56 -8.31 -4.20 12.81
N THR A 57 -7.07 -3.91 13.20
CA THR A 57 -6.78 -2.97 14.29
C THR A 57 -7.19 -1.54 13.92
N ILE A 58 -6.90 -1.11 12.68
CA ILE A 58 -7.25 0.23 12.22
C ILE A 58 -8.77 0.42 12.10
N ALA A 59 -9.47 -0.53 11.51
CA ALA A 59 -10.88 -0.36 11.12
C ALA A 59 -11.88 -1.11 11.99
N GLY A 60 -11.43 -1.91 12.96
CA GLY A 60 -12.26 -2.78 13.78
C GLY A 60 -12.84 -4.00 13.04
N ARG A 61 -12.52 -4.16 11.75
CA ARG A 61 -12.96 -5.27 10.92
C ARG A 61 -12.04 -5.50 9.73
N LEU A 62 -12.21 -6.63 9.06
CA LEU A 62 -11.65 -6.96 7.76
C LEU A 62 -12.77 -7.55 6.91
N ASP A 63 -13.07 -6.92 5.78
CA ASP A 63 -14.19 -7.35 4.93
C ASP A 63 -13.77 -8.42 3.92
N ALA A 64 -12.54 -8.35 3.38
CA ALA A 64 -12.00 -9.38 2.49
C ALA A 64 -10.47 -9.35 2.41
N VAL A 65 -9.91 -10.47 1.98
CA VAL A 65 -8.51 -10.61 1.58
C VAL A 65 -8.40 -10.41 0.08
N GLU A 66 -7.46 -9.59 -0.35
CA GLU A 66 -7.15 -9.33 -1.76
C GLU A 66 -5.76 -9.92 -2.07
N PRO A 67 -5.68 -11.09 -2.72
CA PRO A 67 -4.41 -11.71 -3.07
C PRO A 67 -3.51 -10.82 -3.93
N GLY A 68 -4.10 -9.96 -4.76
CA GLY A 68 -3.38 -9.00 -5.58
C GLY A 68 -2.55 -7.97 -4.79
N PHE A 69 -2.73 -7.86 -3.47
CA PHE A 69 -1.87 -7.04 -2.60
C PHE A 69 -0.63 -7.78 -2.08
N LEU A 70 -0.44 -9.02 -2.48
CA LEU A 70 0.79 -9.79 -2.30
C LEU A 70 1.06 -10.59 -3.58
N PRO A 71 1.28 -9.93 -4.72
CA PRO A 71 1.66 -10.64 -5.92
C PRO A 71 3.07 -11.22 -5.76
N GLU A 72 3.33 -12.33 -6.44
CA GLU A 72 4.69 -12.82 -6.61
C GLU A 72 5.48 -11.79 -7.41
N MET A 73 6.45 -11.19 -6.75
CA MET A 73 7.42 -10.35 -7.44
C MET A 73 8.47 -11.26 -8.02
N GLY A 74 8.44 -11.44 -9.34
CA GLY A 74 9.38 -12.31 -10.06
C GLY A 74 10.83 -12.02 -9.68
N GLY A 75 11.53 -13.06 -9.28
CA GLY A 75 12.92 -13.30 -8.92
C GLY A 75 13.96 -12.20 -8.80
N ALA A 76 13.84 -11.09 -9.50
CA ALA A 76 14.85 -10.04 -9.50
C ALA A 76 14.42 -8.75 -8.78
N ILE A 77 13.11 -8.55 -8.54
CA ILE A 77 12.59 -7.48 -7.68
C ILE A 77 12.57 -7.95 -6.21
N GLY A 78 12.86 -9.24 -5.99
CA GLY A 78 12.85 -9.88 -4.69
C GLY A 78 13.90 -9.32 -3.71
N ASP A 79 14.24 -10.11 -2.73
CA ASP A 79 14.96 -9.78 -1.49
C ASP A 79 16.17 -8.83 -1.59
N ARG A 80 16.82 -8.71 -2.74
CA ARG A 80 18.00 -7.85 -2.92
C ARG A 80 17.67 -6.37 -2.97
N ILE A 81 16.52 -5.98 -3.53
CA ILE A 81 16.17 -4.58 -3.74
C ILE A 81 15.55 -3.98 -2.47
N PHE A 82 14.76 -4.74 -1.72
CA PHE A 82 14.07 -4.22 -0.54
C PHE A 82 14.97 -3.73 0.59
N GLY A 83 16.17 -4.29 0.76
CA GLY A 83 17.11 -3.89 1.80
C GLY A 83 17.86 -2.59 1.49
N GLU A 84 17.92 -2.20 0.23
CA GLU A 84 18.73 -1.08 -0.27
C GLU A 84 17.92 0.19 -0.55
N MET A 85 16.62 0.07 -0.84
CA MET A 85 15.74 1.19 -1.19
C MET A 85 15.36 2.01 0.05
N ARG A 86 15.93 3.19 0.20
CA ARG A 86 15.70 4.09 1.33
C ARG A 86 14.78 5.25 1.00
N THR A 87 14.73 5.64 -0.26
CA THR A 87 13.96 6.79 -0.73
C THR A 87 13.02 6.42 -1.86
N LEU A 88 11.99 7.25 -2.08
CA LEU A 88 11.11 7.11 -3.25
C LEU A 88 11.88 7.36 -4.56
N GLY A 89 12.98 8.13 -4.50
CA GLY A 89 13.90 8.30 -5.63
C GLY A 89 14.58 7.01 -6.06
N ASP A 90 15.03 6.18 -5.10
CA ASP A 90 15.64 4.88 -5.41
C ASP A 90 14.66 3.96 -6.16
N TRP A 91 13.41 3.93 -5.73
CA TRP A 91 12.35 3.18 -6.41
C TRP A 91 12.03 3.74 -7.82
N ALA A 92 12.12 5.05 -7.99
CA ALA A 92 11.96 5.67 -9.31
C ALA A 92 13.09 5.27 -10.28
N GLU A 93 14.30 5.05 -9.79
CA GLU A 93 15.41 4.51 -10.59
C GLU A 93 15.15 3.06 -11.01
N VAL A 94 14.69 2.21 -10.10
CA VAL A 94 14.27 0.84 -10.42
C VAL A 94 13.23 0.84 -11.55
N LEU A 95 12.24 1.74 -11.50
CA LEU A 95 11.24 1.86 -12.58
C LEU A 95 11.85 2.33 -13.91
N ARG A 96 12.88 3.16 -13.90
CA ARG A 96 13.58 3.60 -15.13
C ARG A 96 14.36 2.47 -15.76
N GLU A 97 15.06 1.69 -14.98
CA GLU A 97 15.99 0.66 -15.45
C GLU A 97 15.32 -0.67 -15.77
N ARG A 98 14.19 -1.00 -15.12
CA ARG A 98 13.61 -2.34 -15.15
C ARG A 98 12.21 -2.39 -15.76
N GLU A 99 12.08 -3.18 -16.81
CA GLU A 99 10.79 -3.41 -17.48
C GLU A 99 9.83 -4.21 -16.62
N ASP A 100 10.32 -5.23 -15.91
CA ASP A 100 9.51 -6.06 -14.99
C ASP A 100 8.91 -5.23 -13.85
N ALA A 101 9.65 -4.24 -13.31
CA ALA A 101 9.13 -3.32 -12.31
C ALA A 101 8.02 -2.42 -12.86
N ARG A 102 8.15 -1.94 -14.12
CA ARG A 102 7.09 -1.16 -14.78
C ARG A 102 5.84 -1.99 -15.04
N LYS A 103 6.01 -3.24 -15.48
CA LYS A 103 4.90 -4.18 -15.68
C LYS A 103 4.18 -4.43 -14.37
N PHE A 104 4.92 -4.80 -13.32
CA PHE A 104 4.40 -4.99 -11.97
C PHE A 104 3.61 -3.78 -11.47
N ALA A 105 4.19 -2.57 -11.55
CA ALA A 105 3.54 -1.34 -11.13
C ALA A 105 2.22 -1.10 -11.88
N THR A 106 2.18 -1.41 -13.16
CA THR A 106 0.97 -1.25 -13.99
C THR A 106 -0.13 -2.24 -13.59
N GLU A 107 0.22 -3.49 -13.31
CA GLU A 107 -0.71 -4.52 -12.82
C GLU A 107 -1.26 -4.17 -11.43
N GLN A 108 -0.42 -3.63 -10.56
CA GLN A 108 -0.84 -3.12 -9.25
C GLN A 108 -1.81 -1.95 -9.37
N LEU A 109 -1.57 -1.01 -10.27
CA LEU A 109 -2.49 0.11 -10.50
C LEU A 109 -3.86 -0.36 -11.02
N ALA A 110 -3.91 -1.41 -11.84
CA ALA A 110 -5.17 -2.02 -12.25
C ALA A 110 -5.91 -2.64 -11.05
N THR A 111 -5.20 -3.31 -10.15
CA THR A 111 -5.77 -3.84 -8.90
C THR A 111 -6.31 -2.72 -8.02
N TRP A 112 -5.56 -1.62 -7.85
CA TRP A 112 -6.00 -0.45 -7.07
C TRP A 112 -7.28 0.16 -7.63
N ALA A 113 -7.34 0.37 -8.96
CA ALA A 113 -8.54 0.91 -9.61
C ALA A 113 -9.75 -0.02 -9.43
N ARG A 114 -9.59 -1.33 -9.65
CA ARG A 114 -10.64 -2.33 -9.44
C ARG A 114 -11.18 -2.32 -8.01
N VAL A 115 -10.30 -2.21 -7.02
CA VAL A 115 -10.67 -2.16 -5.60
C VAL A 115 -11.38 -0.86 -5.25
N ALA A 116 -10.89 0.29 -5.73
CA ALA A 116 -11.50 1.59 -5.49
C ALA A 116 -12.94 1.68 -6.05
N MET A 117 -13.19 0.99 -7.17
CA MET A 117 -14.53 0.98 -7.80
C MET A 117 -15.54 0.02 -7.12
N ARG A 118 -15.17 -0.67 -6.04
CA ARG A 118 -16.11 -1.54 -5.28
C ARG A 118 -17.01 -0.77 -4.32
N VAL A 119 -16.80 0.52 -4.17
CA VAL A 119 -17.55 1.40 -3.25
C VAL A 119 -18.17 2.58 -3.98
N GLY A 120 -19.08 3.28 -3.32
CA GLY A 120 -19.77 4.44 -3.86
C GLY A 120 -18.86 5.67 -4.02
N GLU A 121 -19.34 6.68 -4.74
CA GLU A 121 -18.56 7.87 -5.12
C GLU A 121 -18.01 8.71 -3.95
N LYS A 122 -18.59 8.60 -2.77
CA LYS A 122 -18.16 9.36 -1.58
C LYS A 122 -17.45 8.48 -0.55
N ASP A 123 -17.28 7.22 -0.87
CA ASP A 123 -16.77 6.23 0.06
C ASP A 123 -15.24 6.08 0.00
N ARG A 124 -14.71 5.51 1.07
CA ARG A 124 -13.28 5.24 1.22
C ARG A 124 -13.04 3.75 1.39
N VAL A 125 -11.98 3.27 0.75
CA VAL A 125 -11.44 1.92 0.92
C VAL A 125 -10.15 2.03 1.70
N LEU A 126 -9.98 1.18 2.73
CA LEU A 126 -8.69 0.90 3.34
C LEU A 126 -8.13 -0.38 2.72
N ALA A 127 -6.90 -0.33 2.25
CA ALA A 127 -6.13 -1.48 1.82
C ALA A 127 -4.83 -1.56 2.60
N VAL A 128 -4.48 -2.74 3.12
CA VAL A 128 -3.21 -2.96 3.80
C VAL A 128 -2.36 -3.94 3.03
N SER A 129 -1.16 -3.50 2.65
CA SER A 129 -0.19 -4.23 1.83
C SER A 129 1.22 -4.12 2.43
N HIS A 130 2.26 -4.14 1.61
CA HIS A 130 3.65 -4.27 2.01
C HIS A 130 4.53 -3.19 1.39
N GLY A 131 5.65 -2.88 2.05
CA GLY A 131 6.71 -2.07 1.46
C GLY A 131 7.23 -2.70 0.17
N GLY A 132 7.66 -1.87 -0.76
CA GLY A 132 8.05 -2.26 -2.11
C GLY A 132 6.87 -2.49 -3.06
N ILE A 133 5.82 -3.17 -2.58
CA ILE A 133 4.59 -3.40 -3.36
C ILE A 133 3.81 -2.09 -3.56
N ILE A 134 3.87 -1.17 -2.59
CA ILE A 134 3.15 0.11 -2.66
C ILE A 134 3.96 1.17 -3.41
N GLU A 135 5.27 1.24 -3.23
CA GLU A 135 6.12 2.31 -3.76
C GLU A 135 6.12 2.34 -5.30
N LEU A 136 6.33 1.21 -5.96
CA LEU A 136 6.41 1.15 -7.43
C LEU A 136 5.13 1.66 -8.12
N PRO A 137 3.91 1.18 -7.78
CA PRO A 137 2.70 1.73 -8.37
C PRO A 137 2.44 3.18 -7.94
N ALA A 138 2.76 3.58 -6.70
CA ALA A 138 2.58 4.95 -6.25
C ALA A 138 3.41 5.94 -7.08
N ILE A 139 4.70 5.64 -7.30
CA ILE A 139 5.58 6.46 -8.12
C ILE A 139 5.12 6.47 -9.58
N THR A 140 4.75 5.31 -10.13
CA THR A 140 4.23 5.22 -11.50
C THR A 140 2.99 6.09 -11.69
N LEU A 141 2.06 6.07 -10.73
CA LEU A 141 0.87 6.90 -10.77
C LEU A 141 1.19 8.39 -10.64
N ALA A 142 2.07 8.73 -9.71
CA ALA A 142 2.50 10.11 -9.48
C ALA A 142 3.14 10.73 -10.72
N LEU A 143 3.98 9.97 -11.44
CA LEU A 143 4.54 10.40 -12.72
C LEU A 143 3.46 10.63 -13.79
N ARG A 144 2.48 9.73 -13.90
CA ARG A 144 1.34 9.89 -14.83
C ARG A 144 0.50 11.14 -14.51
N LEU A 145 0.35 11.45 -13.22
CA LEU A 145 -0.39 12.64 -12.75
C LEU A 145 0.48 13.92 -12.73
N ARG A 146 1.76 13.82 -13.09
CA ARG A 146 2.74 14.93 -13.02
C ARG A 146 2.87 15.53 -11.63
N THR A 147 2.77 14.69 -10.61
CA THR A 147 2.89 15.06 -9.19
C THR A 147 3.94 14.15 -8.55
N PRO A 148 5.24 14.40 -8.78
CA PRO A 148 6.30 13.51 -8.31
C PRO A 148 6.24 13.36 -6.78
N LEU A 149 6.51 12.14 -6.30
CA LEU A 149 6.62 11.83 -4.88
C LEU A 149 8.09 11.83 -4.48
N GLU A 150 8.37 12.44 -3.34
CA GLU A 150 9.72 12.57 -2.80
C GLU A 150 9.79 12.11 -1.33
N GLY A 151 11.02 11.93 -0.83
CA GLY A 151 11.30 11.58 0.55
C GLY A 151 11.62 10.11 0.75
N ALA A 152 11.53 9.65 2.02
CA ALA A 152 11.83 8.28 2.41
C ALA A 152 10.83 7.27 1.83
N SER A 153 11.27 6.02 1.62
CA SER A 153 10.37 4.88 1.37
C SER A 153 9.30 4.78 2.47
N PHE A 154 8.18 4.12 2.18
CA PHE A 154 7.10 4.04 3.16
C PHE A 154 7.49 3.18 4.37
N GLY A 155 7.44 3.79 5.54
CA GLY A 155 7.55 3.13 6.84
C GLY A 155 6.30 2.31 7.18
N TYR A 156 6.30 1.73 8.37
CA TYR A 156 5.12 1.02 8.88
C TYR A 156 3.91 1.95 8.97
N CYS A 157 2.73 1.46 8.59
CA CYS A 157 1.47 2.21 8.53
C CYS A 157 1.47 3.42 7.58
N GLU A 158 2.53 3.68 6.85
CA GLU A 158 2.61 4.73 5.83
C GLU A 158 2.18 4.21 4.46
N GLY A 159 1.91 5.12 3.53
CA GLY A 159 1.50 4.76 2.18
C GLY A 159 0.96 5.95 1.40
N VAL A 160 -0.11 5.73 0.63
CA VAL A 160 -0.72 6.76 -0.20
C VAL A 160 -2.24 6.76 -0.12
N VAL A 161 -2.82 7.92 -0.40
CA VAL A 161 -4.25 8.11 -0.67
C VAL A 161 -4.40 8.47 -2.14
N VAL A 162 -5.25 7.73 -2.85
CA VAL A 162 -5.57 7.95 -4.27
C VAL A 162 -7.05 8.30 -4.41
N THR A 163 -7.35 9.42 -5.05
CA THR A 163 -8.71 9.84 -5.38
C THR A 163 -9.04 9.49 -6.81
N TYR A 164 -10.22 8.94 -7.05
CA TYR A 164 -10.68 8.53 -8.37
C TYR A 164 -11.89 9.36 -8.81
N ALA A 165 -11.94 9.74 -10.10
CA ALA A 165 -13.10 10.33 -10.73
C ALA A 165 -13.41 9.57 -12.02
N LYS A 166 -14.67 9.15 -12.19
CA LYS A 166 -15.11 8.38 -13.38
C LYS A 166 -14.23 7.18 -13.71
N GLY A 167 -13.78 6.46 -12.66
CA GLY A 167 -12.92 5.29 -12.79
C GLY A 167 -11.43 5.56 -13.00
N ALA A 168 -11.02 6.81 -13.20
CA ALA A 168 -9.62 7.19 -13.38
C ALA A 168 -9.04 7.86 -12.12
N PRO A 169 -7.77 7.59 -11.75
CA PRO A 169 -7.11 8.29 -10.65
C PRO A 169 -6.85 9.74 -11.05
N THR A 170 -7.16 10.67 -10.14
CA THR A 170 -7.02 12.12 -10.37
C THR A 170 -6.08 12.80 -9.38
N LYS A 171 -5.80 12.17 -8.25
CA LYS A 171 -4.90 12.70 -7.21
C LYS A 171 -4.23 11.57 -6.48
N ILE A 172 -2.98 11.78 -6.09
CA ILE A 172 -2.22 10.91 -5.18
C ILE A 172 -1.53 11.76 -4.12
N GLU A 173 -1.58 11.32 -2.88
CA GLU A 173 -0.96 11.99 -1.73
C GLU A 173 -0.27 10.96 -0.84
N VAL A 174 0.94 11.28 -0.37
CA VAL A 174 1.64 10.48 0.62
C VAL A 174 1.01 10.68 1.99
N VAL A 175 0.83 9.59 2.73
CA VAL A 175 0.40 9.61 4.13
C VAL A 175 1.48 9.01 5.02
N ARG A 176 1.88 9.78 6.02
CA ARG A 176 2.87 9.42 7.04
C ARG A 176 2.17 9.22 8.40
N VAL A 177 2.89 8.67 9.38
CA VAL A 177 2.42 8.48 10.77
C VAL A 177 3.19 9.34 11.77
#